data_5536e6c52cf9c8e285a57fa79dd8a932
#
_entry.id   5536e6c52cf9c8e285a57fa79dd8a932
#
_cell.length_a   1.000
_cell.length_b   1.000
_cell.length_c   1.000
_cell.angle_alpha   90.00
_cell.angle_beta   90.00
_cell.angle_gamma   90.00
#
_symmetry.space_group_name_H-M   'P 1'
#
loop_
_entity.id
_entity.type
_entity.pdbx_description
1 polymer ?
#
loop_
_entity_poly.entity_id
_entity_poly.type
_entity_poly.pdbx_seq_one_letter_code
_entity_poly.pdbx_strand_id
1 'polypeptide(L)'
;ALQRWLPYKSDQFQIICGNDTQVSRSLQAGGKAIVSSTANVQPKVFLEILAAVQAGDTETALQCQQQINRYVDLIVRTNLIANIKASLWLMGIDAGSMRPPQRNLFDDEMNVLQEGMKAIHLLT
;
A
#
# COMPACT_ATOMS: atom_id res chain seq x y z
N ALA A 1 -2.07 17.19 7.07
CA ALA A 1 -1.32 17.60 5.87
C ALA A 1 -2.24 17.76 4.65
N LEU A 2 -3.06 16.74 4.27
CA LEU A 2 -3.92 16.77 3.09
C LEU A 2 -4.84 18.00 3.03
N GLN A 3 -5.58 18.30 4.10
CA GLN A 3 -6.54 19.42 4.16
C GLN A 3 -5.91 20.79 3.86
N ARG A 4 -4.61 20.95 4.14
CA ARG A 4 -3.88 22.18 3.85
C ARG A 4 -3.72 22.44 2.34
N TRP A 5 -3.67 21.37 1.53
CA TRP A 5 -3.42 21.45 0.10
C TRP A 5 -4.69 21.43 -0.75
N LEU A 6 -5.82 20.93 -0.20
CA LEU A 6 -7.09 20.86 -0.92
C LEU A 6 -7.56 22.19 -1.53
N PRO A 7 -7.39 23.36 -0.86
CA PRO A 7 -7.81 24.64 -1.44
C PRO A 7 -7.05 25.05 -2.71
N TYR A 8 -5.87 24.46 -2.95
CA TYR A 8 -5.06 24.75 -4.15
C TYR A 8 -5.36 23.86 -5.34
N LYS A 9 -6.23 22.85 -5.15
CA LYS A 9 -6.62 21.94 -6.23
C LYS A 9 -7.31 22.69 -7.36
N SER A 10 -6.86 22.46 -8.60
CA SER A 10 -7.42 23.00 -9.83
C SER A 10 -7.20 22.03 -10.98
N ASP A 11 -7.64 22.36 -12.18
CA ASP A 11 -7.36 21.54 -13.37
C ASP A 11 -5.86 21.46 -13.69
N GLN A 12 -5.10 22.48 -13.30
CA GLN A 12 -3.65 22.57 -13.49
C GLN A 12 -2.85 22.03 -12.30
N PHE A 13 -3.47 21.87 -11.12
CA PHE A 13 -2.82 21.39 -9.91
C PHE A 13 -3.62 20.26 -9.27
N GLN A 14 -3.11 19.05 -9.37
CA GLN A 14 -3.74 17.85 -8.85
C GLN A 14 -3.03 17.35 -7.59
N ILE A 15 -3.81 16.81 -6.66
CA ILE A 15 -3.29 16.23 -5.43
C ILE A 15 -3.18 14.71 -5.61
N ILE A 16 -1.98 14.19 -5.42
CA ILE A 16 -1.65 12.77 -5.47
C ILE A 16 -1.26 12.31 -4.06
N CYS A 17 -1.87 11.24 -3.59
CA CYS A 17 -1.56 10.66 -2.28
C CYS A 17 -0.36 9.71 -2.39
N GLY A 18 0.67 9.94 -1.59
CA GLY A 18 1.83 9.04 -1.45
C GLY A 18 1.89 8.32 -0.11
N ASN A 19 0.79 8.33 0.67
CA ASN A 19 0.72 7.65 1.95
C ASN A 19 -0.38 6.59 1.92
N ASP A 20 0.03 5.32 1.93
CA ASP A 20 -0.85 4.16 1.80
C ASP A 20 -1.89 4.07 2.93
N THR A 21 -1.60 4.59 4.13
CA THR A 21 -2.56 4.62 5.25
C THR A 21 -3.64 5.70 5.12
N GLN A 22 -3.59 6.52 4.08
CA GLN A 22 -4.51 7.65 3.86
C GLN A 22 -5.21 7.60 2.49
N VAL A 23 -5.20 6.45 1.82
CA VAL A 23 -5.73 6.29 0.45
C VAL A 23 -7.20 6.68 0.35
N SER A 24 -8.06 6.02 1.12
CA SER A 24 -9.51 6.27 1.13
C SER A 24 -9.80 7.74 1.44
N ARG A 25 -9.21 8.26 2.50
CA ARG A 25 -9.40 9.65 2.92
C ARG A 25 -8.94 10.66 1.86
N SER A 26 -7.84 10.36 1.18
CA SER A 26 -7.32 11.24 0.12
C SER A 26 -8.24 11.27 -1.10
N LEU A 27 -8.71 10.10 -1.52
CA LEU A 27 -9.63 9.97 -2.65
C LEU A 27 -10.98 10.63 -2.35
N GLN A 28 -11.56 10.38 -1.17
CA GLN A 28 -12.83 11.00 -0.72
C GLN A 28 -12.73 12.52 -0.63
N ALA A 29 -11.56 13.05 -0.28
CA ALA A 29 -11.29 14.49 -0.27
C ALA A 29 -11.05 15.06 -1.67
N GLY A 30 -11.14 14.27 -2.73
CA GLY A 30 -10.98 14.68 -4.11
C GLY A 30 -9.53 14.60 -4.63
N GLY A 31 -8.66 13.85 -4.00
CA GLY A 31 -7.38 13.44 -4.57
C GLY A 31 -7.60 12.67 -5.88
N LYS A 32 -6.74 12.86 -6.86
CA LYS A 32 -6.93 12.31 -8.21
C LYS A 32 -6.22 10.98 -8.44
N ALA A 33 -5.15 10.72 -7.69
CA ALA A 33 -4.32 9.55 -7.88
C ALA A 33 -3.61 9.14 -6.58
N ILE A 34 -3.01 7.95 -6.63
CA ILE A 34 -2.21 7.36 -5.56
C ILE A 34 -0.87 6.96 -6.15
N VAL A 35 0.22 7.23 -5.42
CA VAL A 35 1.53 6.65 -5.66
C VAL A 35 1.83 5.77 -4.46
N SER A 36 1.92 4.47 -4.66
CA SER A 36 2.01 3.48 -3.58
C SER A 36 3.03 2.41 -3.90
N SER A 37 3.90 2.11 -2.96
CA SER A 37 4.81 0.96 -3.05
C SER A 37 4.09 -0.35 -2.71
N THR A 38 3.14 -0.34 -1.77
CA THR A 38 2.39 -1.55 -1.37
C THR A 38 1.39 -2.01 -2.43
N ALA A 39 1.01 -1.13 -3.35
CA ALA A 39 0.18 -1.49 -4.51
C ALA A 39 0.86 -2.53 -5.44
N ASN A 40 2.18 -2.68 -5.40
CA ASN A 40 2.87 -3.74 -6.12
C ASN A 40 2.49 -5.15 -5.60
N VAL A 41 2.19 -5.27 -4.31
CA VAL A 41 1.85 -6.55 -3.66
C VAL A 41 0.35 -6.82 -3.69
N GLN A 42 -0.48 -5.79 -3.54
CA GLN A 42 -1.94 -5.95 -3.50
C GLN A 42 -2.67 -4.98 -4.44
N PRO A 43 -2.40 -5.03 -5.76
CA PRO A 43 -2.97 -4.07 -6.72
C PRO A 43 -4.50 -4.12 -6.76
N LYS A 44 -5.11 -5.29 -6.57
CA LYS A 44 -6.57 -5.46 -6.60
C LYS A 44 -7.28 -4.61 -5.54
N VAL A 45 -6.75 -4.56 -4.30
CA VAL A 45 -7.33 -3.77 -3.22
C VAL A 45 -7.27 -2.27 -3.52
N PHE A 46 -6.22 -1.82 -4.21
CA PHE A 46 -6.12 -0.42 -4.64
C PHE A 46 -7.08 -0.07 -5.77
N LEU A 47 -7.39 -0.99 -6.66
CA LEU A 47 -8.43 -0.80 -7.68
C LEU A 47 -9.82 -0.81 -7.04
N GLU A 48 -10.07 -1.70 -6.09
CA GLU A 48 -11.33 -1.81 -5.37
C GLU A 48 -11.64 -0.58 -4.52
N ILE A 49 -10.66 -0.06 -3.77
CA ILE A 49 -10.85 1.18 -2.99
C ILE A 49 -11.13 2.38 -3.89
N LEU A 50 -10.51 2.46 -5.07
CA LEU A 50 -10.76 3.50 -6.04
C LEU A 50 -12.20 3.42 -6.57
N ALA A 51 -12.66 2.23 -6.95
CA ALA A 51 -14.01 1.99 -7.43
C ALA A 51 -15.06 2.28 -6.34
N ALA A 52 -14.82 1.83 -5.10
CA ALA A 52 -15.69 2.09 -3.96
C ALA A 52 -15.86 3.59 -3.68
N VAL A 53 -14.77 4.35 -3.68
CA VAL A 53 -14.84 5.81 -3.48
C VAL A 53 -15.59 6.49 -4.62
N GLN A 54 -15.39 6.07 -5.88
CA GLN A 54 -16.12 6.60 -7.03
C GLN A 54 -17.63 6.30 -6.96
N ALA A 55 -17.99 5.14 -6.44
CA ALA A 55 -19.39 4.73 -6.23
C ALA A 55 -20.04 5.34 -4.96
N GLY A 56 -19.27 6.03 -4.11
CA GLY A 56 -19.75 6.52 -2.82
C GLY A 56 -19.93 5.41 -1.75
N ASP A 57 -19.41 4.21 -2.01
CA ASP A 57 -19.44 3.07 -1.07
C ASP A 57 -18.34 3.24 0.00
N THR A 58 -18.72 3.94 1.06
CA THR A 58 -17.82 4.25 2.18
C THR A 58 -17.43 2.98 2.97
N GLU A 59 -18.32 2.00 3.05
CA GLU A 59 -18.06 0.76 3.81
C GLU A 59 -16.98 -0.07 3.13
N THR A 60 -17.14 -0.37 1.84
CA THR A 60 -16.11 -1.08 1.05
C THR A 60 -14.79 -0.32 1.03
N ALA A 61 -14.83 1.02 0.87
CA ALA A 61 -13.62 1.83 0.91
C ALA A 61 -12.88 1.73 2.26
N LEU A 62 -13.61 1.65 3.37
CA LEU A 62 -13.02 1.47 4.71
C LEU A 62 -12.41 0.07 4.87
N GLN A 63 -13.11 -0.97 4.42
CA GLN A 63 -12.61 -2.35 4.47
C GLN A 63 -11.31 -2.51 3.66
N CYS A 64 -11.27 -1.97 2.45
CA CYS A 64 -10.05 -1.94 1.61
C CYS A 64 -8.90 -1.18 2.31
N GLN A 65 -9.19 -0.02 2.91
CA GLN A 65 -8.19 0.74 3.65
C GLN A 65 -7.64 -0.05 4.85
N GLN A 66 -8.49 -0.77 5.58
CA GLN A 66 -8.05 -1.62 6.68
C GLN A 66 -7.14 -2.77 6.20
N GLN A 67 -7.43 -3.36 5.05
CA GLN A 67 -6.58 -4.38 4.46
C GLN A 67 -5.22 -3.82 4.08
N ILE A 68 -5.17 -2.65 3.44
CA ILE A 68 -3.92 -1.94 3.13
C ILE A 68 -3.13 -1.68 4.42
N ASN A 69 -3.78 -1.16 5.46
CA ASN A 69 -3.13 -0.84 6.73
C ASN A 69 -2.51 -2.07 7.39
N ARG A 70 -3.19 -3.23 7.40
CA ARG A 70 -2.65 -4.48 7.96
C ARG A 70 -1.32 -4.87 7.31
N TYR A 71 -1.23 -4.73 5.99
CA TYR A 71 0.01 -5.01 5.28
C TYR A 71 1.08 -3.96 5.55
N VAL A 72 0.72 -2.67 5.57
CA VAL A 72 1.64 -1.58 5.94
C VAL A 72 2.22 -1.82 7.33
N ASP A 73 1.39 -2.12 8.33
CA ASP A 73 1.82 -2.38 9.72
C ASP A 73 2.79 -3.56 9.82
N LEU A 74 2.63 -4.56 8.95
CA LEU A 74 3.53 -5.71 8.89
C LEU A 74 4.93 -5.30 8.38
N ILE A 75 5.00 -4.47 7.34
CA ILE A 75 6.24 -4.23 6.60
C ILE A 75 7.04 -3.00 7.04
N VAL A 76 6.44 -2.05 7.80
CA VAL A 76 7.14 -0.82 8.21
C VAL A 76 8.13 -1.03 9.36
N ARG A 77 8.09 -2.19 10.01
CA ARG A 77 8.90 -2.48 11.21
C ARG A 77 10.38 -2.68 10.91
N THR A 78 10.73 -2.98 9.67
CA THR A 78 12.09 -3.20 9.20
C THR A 78 12.36 -2.41 7.91
N ASN A 79 12.98 -2.99 6.89
CA ASN A 79 13.22 -2.33 5.62
C ASN A 79 12.01 -2.46 4.69
N LEU A 80 11.25 -1.38 4.51
CA LEU A 80 10.03 -1.33 3.71
C LEU A 80 10.20 -1.95 2.31
N ILE A 81 11.21 -1.51 1.56
CA ILE A 81 11.41 -1.97 0.16
C ILE A 81 11.87 -3.43 0.10
N ALA A 82 12.71 -3.85 1.05
CA ALA A 82 13.10 -5.26 1.13
C ALA A 82 11.90 -6.16 1.44
N ASN A 83 10.99 -5.74 2.33
CA ASN A 83 9.75 -6.47 2.60
C ASN A 83 8.84 -6.56 1.36
N ILE A 84 8.69 -5.48 0.59
CA ILE A 84 7.89 -5.49 -0.65
C ILE A 84 8.48 -6.48 -1.67
N LYS A 85 9.80 -6.46 -1.90
CA LYS A 85 10.46 -7.41 -2.81
C LYS A 85 10.33 -8.85 -2.31
N ALA A 86 10.51 -9.08 -1.01
CA ALA A 86 10.34 -10.38 -0.40
C ALA A 86 8.89 -10.88 -0.49
N SER A 87 7.90 -9.99 -0.30
CA SER A 87 6.49 -10.32 -0.49
C SER A 87 6.19 -10.76 -1.92
N LEU A 88 6.72 -10.04 -2.92
CA LEU A 88 6.58 -10.40 -4.33
C LEU A 88 7.20 -11.77 -4.60
N TRP A 89 8.40 -12.02 -4.07
CA TRP A 89 9.07 -13.33 -4.19
C TRP A 89 8.24 -14.47 -3.58
N LEU A 90 7.68 -14.28 -2.39
CA LEU A 90 6.77 -15.25 -1.75
C LEU A 90 5.49 -15.50 -2.56
N MET A 91 5.08 -14.53 -3.38
CA MET A 91 3.95 -14.64 -4.33
C MET A 91 4.36 -15.22 -5.71
N GLY A 92 5.63 -15.62 -5.88
CA GLY A 92 6.16 -16.19 -7.12
C GLY A 92 6.64 -15.15 -8.16
N ILE A 93 6.81 -13.89 -7.75
CA ILE A 93 7.29 -12.80 -8.61
C ILE A 93 8.71 -12.41 -8.21
N ASP A 94 9.70 -12.69 -9.06
CA ASP A 94 11.09 -12.29 -8.81
C ASP A 94 11.28 -10.79 -9.10
N ALA A 95 11.36 -10.00 -8.04
CA ALA A 95 11.68 -8.56 -8.10
C ALA A 95 13.19 -8.27 -7.95
N GLY A 96 14.02 -9.29 -7.93
CA GLY A 96 15.47 -9.19 -7.75
C GLY A 96 15.90 -8.79 -6.34
N SER A 97 17.19 -8.79 -6.10
CA SER A 97 17.80 -8.42 -4.82
C SER A 97 17.77 -6.91 -4.57
N MET A 98 17.97 -6.52 -3.31
CA MET A 98 18.21 -5.13 -2.94
C MET A 98 19.57 -4.67 -3.46
N ARG A 99 19.67 -3.40 -3.83
CA ARG A 99 20.94 -2.77 -4.22
C ARG A 99 21.60 -2.07 -3.01
N PRO A 100 22.92 -2.12 -2.85
CA PRO A 100 23.62 -1.34 -1.83
C PRO A 100 23.21 0.15 -1.88
N PRO A 101 23.14 0.83 -0.73
CA PRO A 101 23.45 0.37 0.63
C PRO A 101 22.35 -0.44 1.31
N GLN A 102 21.24 -0.71 0.66
CA GLN A 102 20.16 -1.52 1.21
C GLN A 102 20.55 -3.01 1.19
N ARG A 103 19.93 -3.82 2.09
CA ARG A 103 20.12 -5.27 2.14
C ARG A 103 18.80 -6.01 1.96
N ASN A 104 18.87 -7.26 1.56
CA ASN A 104 17.74 -8.17 1.64
C ASN A 104 17.35 -8.44 3.10
N LEU A 105 16.19 -9.02 3.31
CA LEU A 105 15.79 -9.53 4.63
C LEU A 105 16.71 -10.67 5.04
N PHE A 106 16.95 -10.81 6.35
CA PHE A 106 17.51 -12.01 6.95
C PHE A 106 16.45 -13.12 7.00
N ASP A 107 16.86 -14.36 7.27
CA ASP A 107 15.96 -15.53 7.28
C ASP A 107 14.86 -15.42 8.35
N ASP A 108 15.19 -14.90 9.52
CA ASP A 108 14.22 -14.64 10.60
C ASP A 108 13.21 -13.54 10.21
N GLU A 109 13.66 -12.47 9.58
CA GLU A 109 12.80 -11.40 9.05
C GLU A 109 11.88 -11.94 7.93
N MET A 110 12.40 -12.82 7.07
CA MET A 110 11.63 -13.47 6.00
C MET A 110 10.53 -14.38 6.58
N ASN A 111 10.84 -15.14 7.62
CA ASN A 111 9.87 -16.02 8.30
C ASN A 111 8.74 -15.17 8.93
N VAL A 112 9.08 -14.09 9.63
CA VAL A 112 8.09 -13.16 10.21
C VAL A 112 7.19 -12.57 9.14
N LEU A 113 7.76 -12.15 8.00
CA LEU A 113 6.99 -11.62 6.88
C LEU A 113 6.03 -12.68 6.31
N GLN A 114 6.51 -13.89 6.07
CA GLN A 114 5.70 -14.98 5.50
C GLN A 114 4.51 -15.32 6.41
N GLU A 115 4.75 -15.52 7.69
CA GLU A 115 3.67 -15.80 8.65
C GLU A 115 2.70 -14.63 8.79
N GLY A 116 3.20 -13.40 8.80
CA GLY A 116 2.38 -12.21 8.82
C GLY A 116 1.49 -12.08 7.57
N MET A 117 2.02 -12.38 6.39
CA MET A 117 1.24 -12.35 5.13
C MET A 117 0.16 -13.44 5.09
N LYS A 118 0.44 -14.64 5.64
CA LYS A 118 -0.60 -15.68 5.82
C LYS A 118 -1.69 -15.22 6.78
N ALA A 119 -1.33 -14.62 7.91
CA ALA A 119 -2.28 -14.14 8.92
C ALA A 119 -3.23 -13.05 8.40
N ILE A 120 -2.82 -12.26 7.40
CA ILE A 120 -3.65 -11.25 6.74
C ILE A 120 -4.22 -11.72 5.39
N HIS A 121 -4.13 -13.03 5.09
CA HIS A 121 -4.67 -13.68 3.89
C HIS A 121 -4.09 -13.16 2.54
N LEU A 122 -2.85 -12.71 2.52
CA LEU A 122 -2.12 -12.38 1.30
C LEU A 122 -1.35 -13.57 0.71
N LEU A 123 -1.13 -14.60 1.52
CA LEU A 123 -0.60 -15.91 1.10
C LEU A 123 -1.55 -17.02 1.55
N THR A 124 -1.60 -18.11 0.78
CA THR A 124 -2.30 -19.35 1.12
C THR A 124 -1.42 -20.28 1.94
#